data_e2cb8655afc447b05dcf8125725ca84c
#
_entry.id   e2cb8655afc447b05dcf8125725ca84c
#
_cell.length_a   1.000
_cell.length_b   1.000
_cell.length_c   1.000
_cell.angle_alpha   90.00
_cell.angle_beta   90.00
_cell.angle_gamma   90.00
#
_symmetry.space_group_name_H-M   'P 1'
#
loop_
_entity.id
_entity.type
_entity.pdbx_description
1 polymer ?
#
loop_
_entity_poly.entity_id
_entity_poly.type
_entity_poly.pdbx_seq_one_letter_code
_entity_poly.pdbx_strand_id
1 'polypeptide(L)'
;MTYHFVFCRIEFMNSQKHYSGYIIFAAIFCVVYILFAIRPLGKEYQFEPEWKIDVTNPTISENSENEPLLPFKLGQSMGYFTPSGKVVNFVTFPQKSSISKFGYTFYNFNNSAATFYSPDGKKLFSSTQSGFPMIDDDRIFTFLPGGSSFSMCDKNGKTKWEYSGAVPITAFDSSKAGVAVGFADGNICQFEMNGNLTQRFAPGGSEIPVILGIALSSDGKYVASVCGQNKQRFVLAQKDTAQTKIIAHEFLDSKSTNQMLVKFSSDDKTVYFNSGNVLGIVDVKTGRKRHLKIEGQAISIQESEKCFFVLTKNGKKYTVYTVEPFATFIGRFSFEASAAFIQVYENKLYVGKNSTISCIEIK
;
A
#
# COMPACT_ATOMS: atom_id res chain seq x y z
N MET A 1 -7.86 -77.89 46.65
CA MET A 1 -6.88 -77.27 45.72
C MET A 1 -7.56 -76.57 44.49
N THR A 2 -8.84 -76.24 44.61
CA THR A 2 -9.61 -75.74 43.45
C THR A 2 -10.12 -74.31 43.59
N TYR A 3 -9.98 -73.70 44.77
CA TYR A 3 -10.44 -72.33 45.01
C TYR A 3 -9.39 -71.19 44.73
N HIS A 4 -8.12 -71.57 44.72
CA HIS A 4 -7.05 -70.58 44.50
C HIS A 4 -6.91 -70.22 43.00
N PHE A 5 -7.30 -71.06 42.08
CA PHE A 5 -7.17 -70.81 40.64
C PHE A 5 -8.24 -69.88 40.08
N VAL A 6 -9.43 -69.85 40.72
CA VAL A 6 -10.53 -68.97 40.26
C VAL A 6 -10.30 -67.53 40.67
N PHE A 7 -9.72 -67.26 41.84
CA PHE A 7 -9.44 -65.89 42.29
C PHE A 7 -8.33 -65.22 41.46
N CYS A 8 -7.28 -66.00 41.14
CA CYS A 8 -6.18 -65.46 40.32
C CYS A 8 -6.63 -65.10 38.89
N ARG A 9 -7.63 -65.84 38.36
CA ARG A 9 -8.17 -65.61 36.96
C ARG A 9 -9.08 -64.39 36.92
N ILE A 10 -9.79 -64.05 38.00
CA ILE A 10 -10.66 -62.86 38.07
C ILE A 10 -9.81 -61.60 38.25
N GLU A 11 -8.75 -61.64 39.09
CA GLU A 11 -7.83 -60.50 39.22
C GLU A 11 -7.07 -60.19 37.91
N PHE A 12 -6.63 -61.24 37.22
CA PHE A 12 -5.95 -61.04 35.92
C PHE A 12 -6.87 -60.48 34.84
N MET A 13 -8.14 -60.87 34.79
CA MET A 13 -9.12 -60.31 33.88
C MET A 13 -9.53 -58.89 34.24
N ASN A 14 -9.59 -58.52 35.52
CA ASN A 14 -9.90 -57.18 35.96
C ASN A 14 -8.73 -56.23 35.70
N SER A 15 -7.50 -56.68 35.87
CA SER A 15 -6.28 -55.94 35.56
C SER A 15 -6.18 -55.63 34.06
N GLN A 16 -6.45 -56.63 33.20
CA GLN A 16 -6.43 -56.37 31.75
C GLN A 16 -7.52 -55.41 31.27
N LYS A 17 -8.70 -55.41 31.88
CA LYS A 17 -9.74 -54.39 31.55
C LYS A 17 -9.34 -52.97 31.91
N HIS A 18 -8.64 -52.77 33.03
CA HIS A 18 -8.14 -51.47 33.41
C HIS A 18 -7.06 -50.96 32.44
N TYR A 19 -6.11 -51.81 32.06
CA TYR A 19 -5.05 -51.44 31.10
C TYR A 19 -5.64 -51.11 29.70
N SER A 20 -6.67 -51.83 29.27
CA SER A 20 -7.34 -51.53 28.00
C SER A 20 -8.00 -50.14 27.99
N GLY A 21 -8.58 -49.71 29.12
CA GLY A 21 -9.17 -48.38 29.27
C GLY A 21 -8.13 -47.27 29.16
N TYR A 22 -6.98 -47.44 29.80
CA TYR A 22 -5.88 -46.45 29.71
C TYR A 22 -5.27 -46.37 28.34
N ILE A 23 -5.14 -47.49 27.61
CA ILE A 23 -4.63 -47.52 26.24
C ILE A 23 -5.61 -46.78 25.28
N ILE A 24 -6.91 -47.04 25.44
CA ILE A 24 -7.94 -46.35 24.65
C ILE A 24 -7.92 -44.84 24.95
N PHE A 25 -7.83 -44.43 26.22
CA PHE A 25 -7.74 -43.03 26.61
C PHE A 25 -6.47 -42.36 26.07
N ALA A 26 -5.32 -43.01 26.14
CA ALA A 26 -4.06 -42.53 25.57
C ALA A 26 -4.14 -42.39 24.04
N ALA A 27 -4.76 -43.36 23.35
CA ALA A 27 -4.96 -43.30 21.93
C ALA A 27 -5.87 -42.13 21.52
N ILE A 28 -7.00 -41.94 22.22
CA ILE A 28 -7.90 -40.82 22.01
C ILE A 28 -7.16 -39.48 22.28
N PHE A 29 -6.42 -39.38 23.37
CA PHE A 29 -5.63 -38.21 23.68
C PHE A 29 -4.59 -37.90 22.61
N CYS A 30 -3.87 -38.90 22.10
CA CYS A 30 -2.93 -38.74 20.98
C CYS A 30 -3.63 -38.26 19.70
N VAL A 31 -4.78 -38.83 19.37
CA VAL A 31 -5.55 -38.39 18.20
C VAL A 31 -6.02 -36.93 18.35
N VAL A 32 -6.57 -36.60 19.51
CA VAL A 32 -7.01 -35.22 19.82
C VAL A 32 -5.81 -34.27 19.80
N TYR A 33 -4.70 -34.67 20.43
CA TYR A 33 -3.47 -33.88 20.41
C TYR A 33 -2.95 -33.65 18.98
N ILE A 34 -2.92 -34.71 18.17
CA ILE A 34 -2.53 -34.63 16.76
C ILE A 34 -3.46 -33.67 16.00
N LEU A 35 -4.78 -33.79 16.15
CA LEU A 35 -5.74 -32.91 15.51
C LEU A 35 -5.60 -31.43 15.90
N PHE A 36 -5.24 -31.14 17.15
CA PHE A 36 -5.00 -29.78 17.61
C PHE A 36 -3.57 -29.29 17.38
N ALA A 37 -2.57 -30.18 17.36
CA ALA A 37 -1.17 -29.84 17.13
C ALA A 37 -0.79 -29.79 15.66
N ILE A 38 -1.48 -30.50 14.76
CA ILE A 38 -1.31 -30.36 13.31
C ILE A 38 -1.91 -29.02 12.90
N ARG A 39 -1.13 -27.95 13.08
CA ARG A 39 -1.35 -26.74 12.31
C ARG A 39 -0.76 -26.99 10.93
N PRO A 40 -1.53 -26.76 9.84
CA PRO A 40 -0.91 -26.80 8.53
C PRO A 40 0.28 -25.81 8.57
N LEU A 41 1.45 -26.31 8.23
CA LEU A 41 2.63 -25.45 8.04
C LEU A 41 2.18 -24.33 7.09
N GLY A 42 2.26 -23.10 7.56
CA GLY A 42 1.99 -21.95 6.70
C GLY A 42 2.86 -22.04 5.45
N LYS A 43 2.40 -21.52 4.35
CA LYS A 43 3.22 -21.44 3.13
C LYS A 43 4.45 -20.62 3.50
N GLU A 44 5.62 -21.24 3.49
CA GLU A 44 6.89 -20.53 3.63
C GLU A 44 7.25 -19.93 2.28
N TYR A 45 7.28 -18.61 2.22
CA TYR A 45 7.80 -17.91 1.05
C TYR A 45 9.31 -17.87 1.14
N GLN A 46 9.96 -18.26 0.08
CA GLN A 46 11.42 -18.14 -0.04
C GLN A 46 11.73 -16.83 -0.78
N PHE A 47 12.67 -16.08 -0.22
CA PHE A 47 13.13 -14.81 -0.77
C PHE A 47 14.57 -14.99 -1.24
N GLU A 48 14.79 -15.10 -2.55
CA GLU A 48 16.11 -15.29 -3.13
C GLU A 48 16.64 -13.98 -3.72
N PRO A 49 17.75 -13.44 -3.20
CA PRO A 49 18.42 -12.30 -3.82
C PRO A 49 18.93 -12.67 -5.22
N GLU A 50 18.53 -11.93 -6.25
CA GLU A 50 18.99 -12.15 -7.63
C GLU A 50 20.18 -11.24 -7.99
N TRP A 51 19.97 -9.94 -7.81
CA TRP A 51 20.99 -8.95 -8.17
C TRP A 51 20.89 -7.68 -7.31
N LYS A 52 21.97 -6.91 -7.32
CA LYS A 52 22.06 -5.59 -6.71
C LYS A 52 22.85 -4.67 -7.62
N ILE A 53 22.32 -3.48 -7.89
CA ILE A 53 22.92 -2.45 -8.73
C ILE A 53 23.11 -1.15 -7.96
N ASP A 54 24.12 -0.37 -8.34
CA ASP A 54 24.29 1.02 -7.94
C ASP A 54 23.74 1.93 -9.04
N VAL A 55 22.72 2.73 -8.73
CA VAL A 55 22.06 3.58 -9.71
C VAL A 55 22.86 4.83 -10.09
N THR A 56 23.90 5.17 -9.33
CA THR A 56 24.76 6.33 -9.61
C THR A 56 25.73 6.08 -10.76
N ASN A 57 25.93 4.82 -11.12
CA ASN A 57 26.75 4.40 -12.25
C ASN A 57 25.86 3.73 -13.31
N PRO A 58 24.98 4.46 -13.99
CA PRO A 58 24.09 3.87 -14.96
C PRO A 58 24.92 3.27 -16.11
N THR A 59 24.75 1.99 -16.33
CA THR A 59 25.14 1.42 -17.62
C THR A 59 24.05 1.84 -18.59
N ILE A 60 24.26 2.97 -19.27
CA ILE A 60 23.36 3.46 -20.31
C ILE A 60 23.39 2.45 -21.44
N SER A 61 22.58 1.42 -21.34
CA SER A 61 22.27 0.53 -22.43
C SER A 61 20.97 1.00 -23.05
N GLU A 62 20.98 1.28 -24.32
CA GLU A 62 19.71 1.37 -25.07
C GLU A 62 18.88 0.16 -24.67
N ASN A 63 17.59 0.38 -24.38
CA ASN A 63 16.69 -0.70 -23.99
C ASN A 63 16.45 -1.59 -25.23
N SER A 64 17.41 -2.46 -25.53
CA SER A 64 17.41 -3.30 -26.74
C SER A 64 16.41 -4.45 -26.69
N GLU A 65 15.78 -4.70 -25.53
CA GLU A 65 14.94 -5.88 -25.29
C GLU A 65 13.47 -5.58 -25.02
N ASN A 66 12.98 -4.35 -25.19
CA ASN A 66 11.60 -3.95 -24.84
C ASN A 66 11.14 -4.34 -23.42
N GLU A 67 12.09 -4.45 -22.48
CA GLU A 67 11.74 -4.69 -21.10
C GLU A 67 10.92 -3.51 -20.53
N PRO A 68 9.97 -3.76 -19.61
CA PRO A 68 9.24 -2.69 -18.94
C PRO A 68 10.19 -1.83 -18.10
N LEU A 69 9.96 -0.54 -18.11
CA LEU A 69 10.73 0.42 -17.32
C LEU A 69 10.05 0.67 -15.99
N LEU A 70 10.78 0.38 -14.92
CA LEU A 70 10.33 0.56 -13.55
C LEU A 70 10.88 1.88 -13.01
N PRO A 71 10.00 2.82 -12.59
CA PRO A 71 10.44 4.10 -12.04
C PRO A 71 10.99 3.93 -10.62
N PHE A 72 12.03 4.69 -10.27
CA PHE A 72 12.52 4.78 -8.90
C PHE A 72 12.77 6.23 -8.49
N LYS A 73 12.65 6.48 -7.18
CA LYS A 73 13.02 7.74 -6.56
C LYS A 73 13.72 7.46 -5.22
N LEU A 74 14.96 7.94 -5.12
CA LEU A 74 15.82 7.77 -3.95
C LEU A 74 16.42 9.12 -3.55
N GLY A 75 15.82 9.76 -2.55
CA GLY A 75 16.22 11.10 -2.11
C GLY A 75 16.04 12.14 -3.22
N GLN A 76 17.14 12.74 -3.65
CA GLN A 76 17.21 13.74 -4.72
C GLN A 76 17.60 13.13 -6.08
N SER A 77 17.46 11.81 -6.21
CA SER A 77 17.73 11.09 -7.45
C SER A 77 16.50 10.29 -7.87
N MET A 78 16.29 10.17 -9.16
CA MET A 78 15.23 9.36 -9.74
C MET A 78 15.66 8.83 -11.11
N GLY A 79 14.94 7.87 -11.62
CA GLY A 79 15.21 7.30 -12.93
C GLY A 79 14.41 6.06 -13.20
N TYR A 80 14.89 5.27 -14.13
CA TYR A 80 14.25 4.05 -14.56
C TYR A 80 15.26 2.91 -14.67
N PHE A 81 14.83 1.73 -14.28
CA PHE A 81 15.58 0.50 -14.40
C PHE A 81 14.71 -0.61 -15.01
N THR A 82 15.34 -1.64 -15.53
CA THR A 82 14.63 -2.82 -16.06
C THR A 82 14.57 -3.94 -15.01
N PRO A 83 13.64 -4.89 -15.12
CA PRO A 83 13.61 -6.07 -14.26
C PRO A 83 14.91 -6.89 -14.26
N SER A 84 15.69 -6.81 -15.33
CA SER A 84 17.03 -7.44 -15.42
C SER A 84 18.15 -6.68 -14.70
N GLY A 85 17.86 -5.49 -14.13
CA GLY A 85 18.85 -4.71 -13.37
C GLY A 85 19.67 -3.72 -14.19
N LYS A 86 19.21 -3.33 -15.38
CA LYS A 86 19.88 -2.29 -16.19
C LYS A 86 19.28 -0.92 -15.84
N VAL A 87 20.10 0.09 -15.51
CA VAL A 87 19.65 1.47 -15.31
C VAL A 87 19.61 2.18 -16.66
N VAL A 88 18.41 2.55 -17.09
CA VAL A 88 18.19 3.20 -18.40
C VAL A 88 18.30 4.71 -18.31
N ASN A 89 17.84 5.29 -17.22
CA ASN A 89 17.92 6.72 -17.00
C ASN A 89 18.16 7.02 -15.51
N PHE A 90 19.01 8.00 -15.24
CA PHE A 90 19.31 8.49 -13.90
C PHE A 90 19.44 10.00 -13.92
N VAL A 91 18.64 10.67 -13.11
CA VAL A 91 18.58 12.14 -13.02
C VAL A 91 18.63 12.57 -11.56
N THR A 92 19.44 13.56 -11.25
CA THR A 92 19.39 14.27 -9.99
C THR A 92 18.58 15.55 -10.13
N PHE A 93 17.83 15.90 -9.11
CA PHE A 93 16.99 17.10 -9.11
C PHE A 93 17.14 17.89 -7.80
N PRO A 94 17.21 19.23 -7.87
CA PRO A 94 17.56 20.04 -6.69
C PRO A 94 16.39 20.24 -5.72
N GLN A 95 15.14 20.13 -6.15
CA GLN A 95 14.00 20.51 -5.30
C GLN A 95 12.91 19.43 -5.23
N LYS A 96 11.97 19.43 -6.17
CA LYS A 96 10.81 18.53 -6.20
C LYS A 96 10.70 17.81 -7.53
N SER A 97 10.14 16.64 -7.50
CA SER A 97 9.91 15.85 -8.71
C SER A 97 8.68 14.96 -8.58
N SER A 98 8.09 14.65 -9.71
CA SER A 98 7.08 13.61 -9.87
C SER A 98 7.54 12.63 -10.93
N ILE A 99 7.33 11.34 -10.70
CA ILE A 99 7.73 10.25 -11.58
C ILE A 99 6.69 9.15 -11.57
N SER A 100 6.43 8.57 -12.74
CA SER A 100 5.57 7.41 -12.94
C SER A 100 6.12 6.54 -14.08
N LYS A 101 5.39 5.51 -14.47
CA LYS A 101 5.72 4.71 -15.66
C LYS A 101 5.64 5.50 -16.96
N PHE A 102 4.80 6.53 -17.00
CA PHE A 102 4.63 7.40 -18.19
C PHE A 102 5.83 8.31 -18.43
N GLY A 103 6.42 8.85 -17.36
CA GLY A 103 7.50 9.81 -17.46
C GLY A 103 7.77 10.52 -16.14
N TYR A 104 8.56 11.55 -16.20
CA TYR A 104 8.94 12.34 -15.04
C TYR A 104 8.97 13.83 -15.31
N THR A 105 8.91 14.60 -14.23
CA THR A 105 9.11 16.04 -14.23
C THR A 105 9.76 16.50 -12.94
N PHE A 106 10.45 17.61 -12.98
CA PHE A 106 10.96 18.30 -11.80
C PHE A 106 10.52 19.77 -11.83
N TYR A 107 10.34 20.32 -10.65
CA TYR A 107 9.78 21.65 -10.47
C TYR A 107 10.32 22.32 -9.20
N ASN A 108 10.20 23.64 -9.17
CA ASN A 108 10.61 24.48 -8.04
C ASN A 108 9.45 25.37 -7.57
N PHE A 109 9.62 26.08 -6.46
CA PHE A 109 8.56 26.93 -5.90
C PHE A 109 8.24 28.19 -6.75
N ASN A 110 9.14 28.58 -7.66
CA ASN A 110 8.99 29.77 -8.50
C ASN A 110 8.41 29.43 -9.88
N ASN A 111 7.62 28.41 -9.99
CA ASN A 111 7.28 27.77 -11.25
C ASN A 111 6.55 28.62 -12.25
N SER A 112 7.19 28.80 -13.36
CA SER A 112 6.55 29.21 -14.61
C SER A 112 6.07 27.99 -15.41
N ALA A 113 6.90 27.10 -15.79
CA ALA A 113 6.53 25.98 -16.66
C ALA A 113 7.27 24.70 -16.27
N ALA A 114 6.54 23.62 -16.03
CA ALA A 114 7.13 22.30 -15.82
C ALA A 114 7.39 21.61 -17.14
N THR A 115 8.59 21.06 -17.33
CA THR A 115 8.93 20.23 -18.48
C THR A 115 8.80 18.77 -18.11
N PHE A 116 8.12 18.01 -18.97
CA PHE A 116 7.89 16.58 -18.80
C PHE A 116 8.81 15.81 -19.75
N TYR A 117 9.35 14.72 -19.25
CA TYR A 117 10.29 13.86 -19.93
C TYR A 117 9.79 12.42 -19.97
N SER A 118 10.03 11.71 -21.04
CA SER A 118 9.81 10.28 -21.17
C SER A 118 10.82 9.48 -20.32
N PRO A 119 10.55 8.20 -20.06
CA PRO A 119 11.46 7.34 -19.29
C PRO A 119 12.88 7.27 -19.84
N ASP A 120 13.09 7.44 -21.16
CA ASP A 120 14.40 7.48 -21.81
C ASP A 120 15.04 8.90 -21.80
N GLY A 121 14.42 9.86 -21.13
CA GLY A 121 14.97 11.20 -20.94
C GLY A 121 14.66 12.21 -22.06
N LYS A 122 13.90 11.84 -23.08
CA LYS A 122 13.49 12.77 -24.13
C LYS A 122 12.40 13.72 -23.64
N LYS A 123 12.48 14.98 -24.04
CA LYS A 123 11.44 15.95 -23.73
C LYS A 123 10.14 15.57 -24.43
N LEU A 124 9.06 15.44 -23.67
CA LEU A 124 7.71 15.21 -24.17
C LEU A 124 7.02 16.53 -24.51
N PHE A 125 6.84 17.38 -23.49
CA PHE A 125 6.18 18.69 -23.61
C PHE A 125 6.56 19.59 -22.44
N SER A 126 6.13 20.85 -22.50
CA SER A 126 6.18 21.77 -21.36
C SER A 126 4.78 22.26 -21.05
N SER A 127 4.37 22.20 -19.78
CA SER A 127 3.11 22.81 -19.32
C SER A 127 3.26 24.32 -19.30
N THR A 128 2.23 25.03 -19.73
CA THR A 128 2.15 26.50 -19.62
C THR A 128 1.55 26.94 -18.30
N GLN A 129 0.93 26.04 -17.57
CA GLN A 129 0.26 26.31 -16.29
C GLN A 129 1.25 26.29 -15.13
N SER A 130 1.25 27.36 -14.35
CA SER A 130 2.01 27.45 -13.10
C SER A 130 1.42 26.54 -12.03
N GLY A 131 2.27 25.88 -11.24
CA GLY A 131 1.82 25.04 -10.14
C GLY A 131 2.76 23.87 -9.85
N PHE A 132 2.25 22.90 -9.10
CA PHE A 132 2.97 21.72 -8.68
C PHE A 132 2.48 20.50 -9.47
N PRO A 133 3.22 20.04 -10.49
CA PRO A 133 2.81 18.90 -11.31
C PRO A 133 2.91 17.59 -10.52
N MET A 134 1.92 16.74 -10.71
CA MET A 134 1.87 15.37 -10.22
C MET A 134 1.54 14.45 -11.38
N ILE A 135 2.31 13.38 -11.53
CA ILE A 135 2.04 12.31 -12.48
C ILE A 135 1.62 11.09 -11.69
N ASP A 136 0.42 10.61 -11.93
CA ASP A 136 -0.10 9.38 -11.36
C ASP A 136 -0.46 8.40 -12.49
N ASP A 137 0.36 7.37 -12.63
CA ASP A 137 0.37 6.46 -13.78
C ASP A 137 0.56 7.24 -15.09
N ASP A 138 -0.46 7.39 -15.93
CA ASP A 138 -0.46 8.19 -17.16
C ASP A 138 -1.33 9.47 -17.06
N ARG A 139 -1.83 9.78 -15.86
CA ARG A 139 -2.65 10.96 -15.55
C ARG A 139 -1.78 12.09 -15.04
N ILE A 140 -1.98 13.27 -15.59
CA ILE A 140 -1.19 14.45 -15.27
C ILE A 140 -2.08 15.49 -14.61
N PHE A 141 -1.70 15.88 -13.40
CA PHE A 141 -2.38 16.91 -12.62
C PHE A 141 -1.42 18.05 -12.32
N THR A 142 -1.96 19.25 -12.17
CA THR A 142 -1.21 20.41 -11.66
C THR A 142 -2.00 21.03 -10.52
N PHE A 143 -1.40 21.00 -9.30
CA PHE A 143 -1.93 21.73 -8.16
C PHE A 143 -1.56 23.20 -8.30
N LEU A 144 -2.56 24.06 -8.32
CA LEU A 144 -2.36 25.49 -8.55
C LEU A 144 -1.81 26.20 -7.33
N PRO A 145 -1.15 27.38 -7.51
CA PRO A 145 -0.72 28.19 -6.40
C PRO A 145 -1.88 28.51 -5.43
N GLY A 146 -1.60 28.48 -4.13
CA GLY A 146 -2.62 28.63 -3.10
C GLY A 146 -3.11 27.30 -2.52
N GLY A 147 -2.90 26.15 -3.22
CA GLY A 147 -3.13 24.81 -2.70
C GLY A 147 -4.59 24.42 -2.55
N SER A 148 -5.56 25.19 -3.09
CA SER A 148 -7.00 24.91 -3.02
C SER A 148 -7.60 24.48 -4.36
N SER A 149 -6.83 24.57 -5.42
CA SER A 149 -7.27 24.33 -6.79
C SER A 149 -6.32 23.37 -7.50
N PHE A 150 -6.82 22.64 -8.48
CA PHE A 150 -6.01 21.77 -9.34
C PHE A 150 -6.61 21.64 -10.72
N SER A 151 -5.80 21.25 -11.66
CA SER A 151 -6.21 20.95 -13.04
C SER A 151 -5.75 19.56 -13.44
N MET A 152 -6.47 18.97 -14.37
CA MET A 152 -6.03 17.79 -15.10
C MET A 152 -5.58 18.20 -16.51
N CYS A 153 -4.43 17.67 -16.94
CA CYS A 153 -3.86 17.92 -18.25
C CYS A 153 -3.99 16.70 -19.17
N ASP A 154 -3.96 16.95 -20.47
CA ASP A 154 -3.77 15.89 -21.45
C ASP A 154 -2.28 15.48 -21.56
N LYS A 155 -2.00 14.51 -22.43
CA LYS A 155 -0.64 14.00 -22.67
C LYS A 155 0.29 15.00 -23.39
N ASN A 156 -0.24 16.15 -23.80
CA ASN A 156 0.51 17.27 -24.40
C ASN A 156 0.68 18.44 -23.43
N GLY A 157 0.22 18.30 -22.18
CA GLY A 157 0.30 19.34 -21.16
C GLY A 157 -0.76 20.43 -21.26
N LYS A 158 -1.78 20.25 -22.10
CA LYS A 158 -2.90 21.18 -22.20
C LYS A 158 -3.95 20.84 -21.14
N THR A 159 -4.42 21.84 -20.42
CA THR A 159 -5.50 21.71 -19.43
C THR A 159 -6.77 21.18 -20.07
N LYS A 160 -7.29 20.06 -19.58
CA LYS A 160 -8.58 19.50 -19.95
C LYS A 160 -9.71 20.14 -19.15
N TRP A 161 -9.52 20.23 -17.86
CA TRP A 161 -10.45 20.85 -16.93
C TRP A 161 -9.71 21.30 -15.67
N GLU A 162 -10.35 22.18 -14.92
CA GLU A 162 -9.82 22.76 -13.70
C GLU A 162 -10.92 22.80 -12.64
N TYR A 163 -10.53 22.50 -11.39
CA TYR A 163 -11.33 22.76 -10.21
C TYR A 163 -10.75 23.95 -9.45
N SER A 164 -11.54 24.98 -9.28
CA SER A 164 -11.23 26.14 -8.45
C SER A 164 -11.94 26.04 -7.11
N GLY A 165 -11.17 25.96 -6.04
CA GLY A 165 -11.65 25.87 -4.66
C GLY A 165 -11.10 26.99 -3.78
N ALA A 166 -11.75 27.20 -2.63
CA ALA A 166 -11.31 28.15 -1.61
C ALA A 166 -10.64 27.47 -0.42
N VAL A 167 -10.86 26.16 -0.23
CA VAL A 167 -10.36 25.39 0.90
C VAL A 167 -9.13 24.58 0.48
N PRO A 168 -8.05 24.57 1.29
CA PRO A 168 -6.84 23.83 0.96
C PRO A 168 -7.10 22.32 0.75
N ILE A 169 -6.50 21.77 -0.29
CA ILE A 169 -6.45 20.33 -0.58
C ILE A 169 -5.45 19.70 0.38
N THR A 170 -5.87 18.68 1.12
CA THR A 170 -5.05 18.00 2.12
C THR A 170 -4.78 16.54 1.76
N ALA A 171 -5.62 15.94 0.93
CA ALA A 171 -5.46 14.58 0.43
C ALA A 171 -5.95 14.48 -1.01
N PHE A 172 -5.31 13.61 -1.79
CA PHE A 172 -5.61 13.44 -3.21
C PHE A 172 -5.28 12.02 -3.65
N ASP A 173 -6.16 11.44 -4.44
CA ASP A 173 -5.93 10.17 -5.11
C ASP A 173 -6.66 10.13 -6.44
N SER A 174 -6.14 9.37 -7.40
CA SER A 174 -6.77 9.19 -8.70
C SER A 174 -6.79 7.74 -9.14
N SER A 175 -7.82 7.37 -9.86
CA SER A 175 -7.99 6.06 -10.47
C SER A 175 -8.38 6.18 -11.93
N LYS A 176 -8.60 5.07 -12.61
CA LYS A 176 -9.12 5.07 -13.99
C LYS A 176 -10.51 5.71 -14.11
N ALA A 177 -11.30 5.65 -13.02
CA ALA A 177 -12.65 6.19 -13.01
C ALA A 177 -12.71 7.69 -12.72
N GLY A 178 -11.70 8.26 -12.07
CA GLY A 178 -11.72 9.67 -11.70
C GLY A 178 -10.74 10.05 -10.62
N VAL A 179 -11.12 11.07 -9.86
CA VAL A 179 -10.28 11.69 -8.82
C VAL A 179 -11.08 11.85 -7.54
N ALA A 180 -10.46 11.55 -6.40
CA ALA A 180 -10.99 11.85 -5.07
C ALA A 180 -10.09 12.88 -4.38
N VAL A 181 -10.68 13.95 -3.86
CA VAL A 181 -9.99 15.07 -3.23
C VAL A 181 -10.55 15.31 -1.84
N GLY A 182 -9.67 15.33 -0.86
CA GLY A 182 -9.98 15.66 0.52
C GLY A 182 -9.48 17.05 0.88
N PHE A 183 -10.27 17.78 1.66
CA PHE A 183 -10.03 19.18 2.00
C PHE A 183 -9.81 19.40 3.50
N ALA A 184 -9.25 20.55 3.83
CA ALA A 184 -8.99 20.96 5.21
C ALA A 184 -10.26 21.16 6.06
N ASP A 185 -11.41 21.42 5.44
CA ASP A 185 -12.71 21.54 6.09
C ASP A 185 -13.42 20.20 6.29
N GLY A 186 -12.79 19.09 5.91
CA GLY A 186 -13.32 17.74 6.04
C GLY A 186 -14.27 17.31 4.93
N ASN A 187 -14.44 18.12 3.89
CA ASN A 187 -15.18 17.72 2.71
C ASN A 187 -14.33 16.78 1.84
N ILE A 188 -15.00 15.85 1.19
CA ILE A 188 -14.46 15.01 0.11
C ILE A 188 -15.27 15.29 -1.14
N CYS A 189 -14.58 15.55 -2.24
CA CYS A 189 -15.17 15.67 -3.57
C CYS A 189 -14.64 14.55 -4.47
N GLN A 190 -15.51 13.94 -5.26
CA GLN A 190 -15.14 13.00 -6.29
C GLN A 190 -15.52 13.55 -7.66
N PHE A 191 -14.58 13.48 -8.60
CA PHE A 191 -14.75 13.93 -9.98
C PHE A 191 -14.55 12.76 -10.93
N GLU A 192 -15.28 12.74 -12.01
CA GLU A 192 -14.97 11.90 -13.18
C GLU A 192 -13.74 12.40 -13.91
N MET A 193 -13.19 11.60 -14.83
CA MET A 193 -12.03 11.97 -15.64
C MET A 193 -12.27 13.14 -16.58
N ASN A 194 -13.52 13.52 -16.82
CA ASN A 194 -13.92 14.69 -17.58
C ASN A 194 -14.08 15.98 -16.73
N GLY A 195 -13.90 15.87 -15.40
CA GLY A 195 -14.03 16.98 -14.45
C GLY A 195 -15.42 17.16 -13.84
N ASN A 196 -16.41 16.35 -14.20
CA ASN A 196 -17.73 16.41 -13.60
C ASN A 196 -17.67 15.98 -12.12
N LEU A 197 -18.17 16.84 -11.23
CA LEU A 197 -18.35 16.50 -9.82
C LEU A 197 -19.48 15.49 -9.68
N THR A 198 -19.15 14.28 -9.18
CA THR A 198 -20.13 13.19 -9.05
C THR A 198 -20.68 13.07 -7.64
N GLN A 199 -19.87 13.41 -6.63
CA GLN A 199 -20.35 13.46 -5.25
C GLN A 199 -19.52 14.41 -4.39
N ARG A 200 -20.17 14.92 -3.34
CA ARG A 200 -19.55 15.69 -2.27
C ARG A 200 -20.14 15.27 -0.95
N PHE A 201 -19.30 14.93 0.01
CA PHE A 201 -19.73 14.55 1.34
C PHE A 201 -18.68 14.87 2.40
N ALA A 202 -19.07 14.92 3.65
CA ALA A 202 -18.18 15.04 4.79
C ALA A 202 -18.32 13.79 5.68
N PRO A 203 -17.23 13.04 5.94
CA PRO A 203 -17.27 11.87 6.82
C PRO A 203 -17.72 12.22 8.25
N GLY A 204 -17.38 13.40 8.75
CA GLY A 204 -17.72 13.85 10.10
C GLY A 204 -16.99 13.10 11.22
N GLY A 205 -17.42 13.33 12.46
CA GLY A 205 -16.93 12.60 13.64
C GLY A 205 -15.79 13.26 14.39
N SER A 206 -15.26 14.40 13.92
CA SER A 206 -14.22 15.18 14.60
C SER A 206 -14.58 16.67 14.58
N GLU A 207 -14.19 17.40 15.61
CA GLU A 207 -14.32 18.87 15.67
C GLU A 207 -13.33 19.57 14.71
N ILE A 208 -12.22 18.89 14.39
CA ILE A 208 -11.25 19.34 13.38
C ILE A 208 -11.29 18.31 12.23
N PRO A 209 -12.15 18.53 11.23
CA PRO A 209 -12.55 17.45 10.31
C PRO A 209 -11.64 17.22 9.13
N VAL A 210 -10.41 17.74 9.12
CA VAL A 210 -9.45 17.64 8.01
C VAL A 210 -9.31 16.21 7.45
N ILE A 211 -9.22 16.08 6.14
CA ILE A 211 -8.94 14.81 5.48
C ILE A 211 -7.42 14.60 5.43
N LEU A 212 -6.93 13.54 6.10
CA LEU A 212 -5.49 13.24 6.20
C LEU A 212 -5.01 12.19 5.22
N GLY A 213 -5.90 11.39 4.68
CA GLY A 213 -5.61 10.39 3.66
C GLY A 213 -6.88 10.02 2.90
N ILE A 214 -6.73 9.73 1.63
CA ILE A 214 -7.85 9.36 0.74
C ILE A 214 -7.39 8.33 -0.27
N ALA A 215 -8.28 7.45 -0.67
CA ALA A 215 -8.11 6.54 -1.80
C ALA A 215 -9.43 6.35 -2.55
N LEU A 216 -9.33 6.18 -3.88
CA LEU A 216 -10.45 5.95 -4.80
C LEU A 216 -10.32 4.56 -5.43
N SER A 217 -11.38 3.75 -5.37
CA SER A 217 -11.40 2.45 -6.06
C SER A 217 -11.25 2.61 -7.58
N SER A 218 -10.78 1.58 -8.25
CA SER A 218 -10.50 1.61 -9.69
C SER A 218 -11.75 1.87 -10.54
N ASP A 219 -12.92 1.44 -10.04
CA ASP A 219 -14.23 1.66 -10.65
C ASP A 219 -14.92 2.96 -10.20
N GLY A 220 -14.31 3.71 -9.26
CA GLY A 220 -14.86 4.95 -8.70
C GLY A 220 -16.07 4.77 -7.78
N LYS A 221 -16.40 3.54 -7.40
CA LYS A 221 -17.57 3.24 -6.57
C LYS A 221 -17.33 3.49 -5.09
N TYR A 222 -16.09 3.32 -4.64
CA TYR A 222 -15.72 3.44 -3.24
C TYR A 222 -14.68 4.53 -3.04
N VAL A 223 -14.85 5.26 -1.93
CA VAL A 223 -13.85 6.21 -1.41
C VAL A 223 -13.51 5.81 0.00
N ALA A 224 -12.22 5.61 0.28
CA ALA A 224 -11.73 5.39 1.61
C ALA A 224 -10.97 6.62 2.10
N SER A 225 -11.10 6.97 3.37
CA SER A 225 -10.42 8.14 3.93
C SER A 225 -10.05 7.96 5.40
N VAL A 226 -9.00 8.67 5.81
CA VAL A 226 -8.69 8.95 7.22
C VAL A 226 -8.92 10.43 7.44
N CYS A 227 -9.75 10.77 8.39
CA CYS A 227 -10.17 12.15 8.66
C CYS A 227 -10.14 12.49 10.16
N GLY A 228 -10.06 13.79 10.44
CA GLY A 228 -10.06 14.37 11.78
C GLY A 228 -8.67 14.39 12.46
N GLN A 229 -8.48 15.30 13.39
CA GLN A 229 -7.25 15.41 14.20
C GLN A 229 -7.45 14.94 15.64
N ASN A 230 -8.47 15.41 16.34
CA ASN A 230 -8.70 15.12 17.76
C ASN A 230 -9.46 13.81 17.98
N LYS A 231 -10.29 13.41 17.04
CA LYS A 231 -11.01 12.12 16.97
C LYS A 231 -10.81 11.56 15.57
N GLN A 232 -9.64 10.99 15.32
CA GLN A 232 -9.34 10.44 14.00
C GLN A 232 -10.25 9.28 13.68
N ARG A 233 -10.65 9.18 12.42
CA ARG A 233 -11.60 8.18 11.97
C ARG A 233 -11.22 7.69 10.58
N PHE A 234 -11.17 6.38 10.42
CA PHE A 234 -11.21 5.75 9.11
C PHE A 234 -12.67 5.65 8.66
N VAL A 235 -12.91 5.92 7.40
CA VAL A 235 -14.22 5.83 6.75
C VAL A 235 -14.09 5.20 5.38
N LEU A 236 -14.90 4.19 5.10
CA LEU A 236 -15.13 3.64 3.77
C LEU A 236 -16.54 4.00 3.34
N ALA A 237 -16.66 4.77 2.28
CA ALA A 237 -17.90 5.24 1.71
C ALA A 237 -18.14 4.64 0.33
N GLN A 238 -19.40 4.33 0.04
CA GLN A 238 -19.86 3.83 -1.24
C GLN A 238 -20.70 4.91 -1.92
N LYS A 239 -20.42 5.16 -3.20
CA LYS A 239 -21.28 5.99 -4.05
C LYS A 239 -22.56 5.23 -4.38
N ASP A 240 -23.68 5.83 -4.09
CA ASP A 240 -25.00 5.41 -4.52
C ASP A 240 -25.62 6.47 -5.45
N THR A 241 -26.68 6.14 -6.15
CA THR A 241 -27.32 7.03 -7.16
C THR A 241 -27.79 8.36 -6.58
N ALA A 242 -28.24 8.37 -5.30
CA ALA A 242 -28.80 9.55 -4.64
C ALA A 242 -27.90 10.16 -3.57
N GLN A 243 -27.06 9.39 -2.91
CA GLN A 243 -26.23 9.86 -1.80
C GLN A 243 -25.05 8.92 -1.53
N THR A 244 -24.04 9.47 -0.83
CA THR A 244 -22.90 8.69 -0.34
C THR A 244 -23.30 7.93 0.92
N LYS A 245 -23.07 6.62 0.95
CA LYS A 245 -23.33 5.75 2.08
C LYS A 245 -22.02 5.34 2.75
N ILE A 246 -21.85 5.60 4.03
CA ILE A 246 -20.75 5.05 4.83
C ILE A 246 -21.04 3.59 5.10
N ILE A 247 -20.20 2.68 4.57
CA ILE A 247 -20.37 1.23 4.71
C ILE A 247 -19.48 0.62 5.79
N ALA A 248 -18.37 1.27 6.12
CA ALA A 248 -17.53 0.91 7.26
C ALA A 248 -16.84 2.15 7.83
N HIS A 249 -16.66 2.16 9.13
CA HIS A 249 -15.88 3.20 9.81
C HIS A 249 -15.32 2.69 11.14
N GLU A 250 -14.29 3.36 11.64
CA GLU A 250 -13.79 3.17 13.00
C GLU A 250 -13.08 4.42 13.51
N PHE A 251 -13.11 4.63 14.81
CA PHE A 251 -12.29 5.64 15.46
C PHE A 251 -10.89 5.09 15.69
N LEU A 252 -9.88 5.93 15.48
CA LEU A 252 -8.48 5.60 15.56
C LEU A 252 -7.86 6.21 16.82
N ASP A 253 -7.00 5.46 17.48
CA ASP A 253 -6.25 5.96 18.67
C ASP A 253 -5.12 6.93 18.28
N SER A 254 -4.81 7.06 16.99
CA SER A 254 -3.81 7.98 16.48
C SER A 254 -4.28 9.43 16.60
N LYS A 255 -3.31 10.32 16.87
CA LYS A 255 -3.50 11.78 16.86
C LYS A 255 -2.52 12.46 15.88
N SER A 256 -2.12 11.75 14.84
CA SER A 256 -1.21 12.29 13.84
C SER A 256 -1.84 13.46 13.10
N THR A 257 -1.04 14.48 12.83
CA THR A 257 -1.41 15.63 11.99
C THR A 257 -0.83 15.50 10.57
N ASN A 258 -0.06 14.44 10.31
CA ASN A 258 0.57 14.19 9.01
C ASN A 258 -0.39 13.46 8.07
N GLN A 259 -0.09 13.55 6.79
CA GLN A 259 -0.75 12.72 5.79
C GLN A 259 -0.61 11.24 6.12
N MET A 260 -1.69 10.51 5.92
CA MET A 260 -1.78 9.08 6.18
C MET A 260 -1.95 8.30 4.89
N LEU A 261 -1.27 7.17 4.81
CA LEU A 261 -1.45 6.24 3.71
C LEU A 261 -2.85 5.64 3.79
N VAL A 262 -3.59 5.78 2.70
CA VAL A 262 -4.83 5.02 2.42
C VAL A 262 -4.67 4.48 1.00
N LYS A 263 -4.98 3.21 0.78
CA LYS A 263 -4.83 2.58 -0.52
C LYS A 263 -5.80 1.42 -0.68
N PHE A 264 -6.44 1.32 -1.85
CA PHE A 264 -7.13 0.10 -2.25
C PHE A 264 -6.13 -0.96 -2.75
N SER A 265 -6.49 -2.24 -2.56
CA SER A 265 -5.84 -3.33 -3.26
C SER A 265 -6.10 -3.23 -4.78
N SER A 266 -5.25 -3.88 -5.56
CA SER A 266 -5.34 -3.87 -7.03
C SER A 266 -6.67 -4.43 -7.57
N ASP A 267 -7.34 -5.28 -6.78
CA ASP A 267 -8.65 -5.88 -7.09
C ASP A 267 -9.83 -5.17 -6.39
N ASP A 268 -9.59 -4.04 -5.73
CA ASP A 268 -10.56 -3.24 -4.95
C ASP A 268 -11.29 -4.00 -3.82
N LYS A 269 -10.83 -5.21 -3.44
CA LYS A 269 -11.49 -5.98 -2.37
C LYS A 269 -11.05 -5.59 -0.97
N THR A 270 -9.90 -4.95 -0.87
CA THR A 270 -9.28 -4.59 0.41
C THR A 270 -8.88 -3.12 0.42
N VAL A 271 -9.03 -2.47 1.57
CA VAL A 271 -8.46 -1.14 1.83
C VAL A 271 -7.43 -1.26 2.94
N TYR A 272 -6.29 -0.67 2.69
CA TYR A 272 -5.22 -0.48 3.66
C TYR A 272 -5.18 0.96 4.12
N PHE A 273 -4.99 1.18 5.41
CA PHE A 273 -4.75 2.51 5.96
C PHE A 273 -3.75 2.48 7.11
N ASN A 274 -3.01 3.56 7.27
CA ASN A 274 -2.08 3.72 8.38
C ASN A 274 -2.75 4.49 9.53
N SER A 275 -2.53 4.04 10.76
CA SER A 275 -2.94 4.75 11.97
C SER A 275 -1.83 4.62 13.03
N GLY A 276 -0.97 5.62 13.12
CA GLY A 276 0.22 5.54 13.99
C GLY A 276 1.07 4.31 13.66
N ASN A 277 1.30 3.45 14.67
CA ASN A 277 2.04 2.20 14.53
C ASN A 277 1.15 0.99 14.18
N VAL A 278 0.03 1.24 13.53
CA VAL A 278 -0.93 0.20 13.13
C VAL A 278 -1.22 0.33 11.64
N LEU A 279 -1.19 -0.79 10.95
CA LEU A 279 -1.76 -0.95 9.62
C LEU A 279 -3.16 -1.53 9.77
N GLY A 280 -4.18 -0.76 9.38
CA GLY A 280 -5.55 -1.24 9.25
C GLY A 280 -5.78 -1.88 7.89
N ILE A 281 -6.51 -2.99 7.88
CA ILE A 281 -6.88 -3.76 6.69
C ILE A 281 -8.38 -3.99 6.75
N VAL A 282 -9.10 -3.55 5.75
CA VAL A 282 -10.57 -3.60 5.70
C VAL A 282 -11.03 -4.33 4.44
N ASP A 283 -11.83 -5.36 4.61
CA ASP A 283 -12.54 -6.01 3.51
C ASP A 283 -13.69 -5.10 3.05
N VAL A 284 -13.68 -4.72 1.78
CA VAL A 284 -14.63 -3.75 1.21
C VAL A 284 -16.06 -4.27 1.22
N LYS A 285 -16.25 -5.57 0.97
CA LYS A 285 -17.58 -6.18 0.88
C LYS A 285 -18.22 -6.40 2.24
N THR A 286 -17.44 -6.90 3.20
CA THR A 286 -17.96 -7.31 4.52
C THR A 286 -17.76 -6.26 5.60
N GLY A 287 -16.89 -5.26 5.38
CA GLY A 287 -16.50 -4.28 6.39
C GLY A 287 -15.65 -4.87 7.53
N ARG A 288 -15.20 -6.14 7.41
CA ARG A 288 -14.33 -6.76 8.41
C ARG A 288 -13.00 -6.05 8.46
N LYS A 289 -12.53 -5.79 9.68
CA LYS A 289 -11.30 -5.06 9.94
C LYS A 289 -10.28 -5.95 10.64
N ARG A 290 -9.03 -5.74 10.29
CA ARG A 290 -7.86 -6.31 10.99
C ARG A 290 -6.82 -5.25 11.20
N HIS A 291 -6.07 -5.39 12.28
CA HIS A 291 -5.04 -4.44 12.67
C HIS A 291 -3.73 -5.19 12.86
N LEU A 292 -2.70 -4.75 12.16
CA LEU A 292 -1.36 -5.28 12.30
C LEU A 292 -0.47 -4.22 12.96
N LYS A 293 0.22 -4.59 14.05
CA LYS A 293 1.21 -3.72 14.67
C LYS A 293 2.44 -3.62 13.77
N ILE A 294 2.82 -2.41 13.41
CA ILE A 294 4.00 -2.09 12.59
C ILE A 294 4.91 -1.15 13.38
N GLU A 295 6.19 -1.12 13.04
CA GLU A 295 7.14 -0.15 13.60
C GLU A 295 7.23 1.06 12.68
N GLY A 296 6.82 2.24 13.18
CA GLY A 296 6.82 3.49 12.41
C GLY A 296 5.61 3.66 11.49
N GLN A 297 5.69 4.62 10.61
CA GLN A 297 4.63 4.98 9.68
C GLN A 297 4.73 4.17 8.39
N ALA A 298 3.65 3.56 7.92
CA ALA A 298 3.59 2.96 6.59
C ALA A 298 3.67 4.07 5.52
N ILE A 299 4.61 3.90 4.58
CA ILE A 299 4.85 4.87 3.50
C ILE A 299 4.58 4.28 2.11
N SER A 300 4.56 2.98 1.98
CA SER A 300 4.25 2.29 0.71
C SER A 300 3.68 0.91 0.98
N ILE A 301 2.74 0.50 0.12
CA ILE A 301 2.21 -0.86 0.07
C ILE A 301 2.29 -1.34 -1.37
N GLN A 302 2.88 -2.52 -1.57
CA GLN A 302 3.03 -3.16 -2.87
C GLN A 302 2.47 -4.57 -2.80
N GLU A 303 1.73 -4.97 -3.81
CA GLU A 303 1.06 -6.28 -3.87
C GLU A 303 1.76 -7.19 -4.87
N SER A 304 1.89 -8.45 -4.50
CA SER A 304 2.18 -9.56 -5.40
C SER A 304 0.97 -10.50 -5.44
N GLU A 305 1.00 -11.50 -6.29
CA GLU A 305 -0.08 -12.49 -6.36
C GLU A 305 -0.28 -13.28 -5.05
N LYS A 306 0.77 -13.42 -4.26
CA LYS A 306 0.79 -14.29 -3.07
C LYS A 306 0.64 -13.52 -1.75
N CYS A 307 1.22 -12.33 -1.69
CA CYS A 307 1.33 -11.54 -0.46
C CYS A 307 1.43 -10.05 -0.79
N PHE A 308 1.40 -9.20 0.21
CA PHE A 308 1.71 -7.79 0.04
C PHE A 308 2.84 -7.35 0.96
N PHE A 309 3.55 -6.34 0.53
CA PHE A 309 4.69 -5.77 1.23
C PHE A 309 4.36 -4.38 1.73
N VAL A 310 4.71 -4.11 2.98
CA VAL A 310 4.52 -2.79 3.60
C VAL A 310 5.89 -2.23 3.97
N LEU A 311 6.24 -1.11 3.37
CA LEU A 311 7.41 -0.35 3.78
C LEU A 311 7.02 0.66 4.84
N THR A 312 7.66 0.58 5.99
CA THR A 312 7.49 1.55 7.07
C THR A 312 8.77 2.35 7.30
N LYS A 313 8.61 3.54 7.88
CA LYS A 313 9.70 4.43 8.23
C LYS A 313 9.59 4.89 9.68
N ASN A 314 10.69 4.78 10.41
CA ASN A 314 10.86 5.32 11.75
C ASN A 314 12.24 6.00 11.85
N GLY A 315 12.26 7.31 11.68
CA GLY A 315 13.52 8.06 11.54
C GLY A 315 14.32 7.61 10.30
N LYS A 316 15.52 7.06 10.52
CA LYS A 316 16.37 6.48 9.47
C LYS A 316 16.17 4.97 9.27
N LYS A 317 15.43 4.32 10.17
CA LYS A 317 15.13 2.89 10.09
C LYS A 317 13.94 2.67 9.16
N TYR A 318 14.11 1.82 8.17
CA TYR A 318 13.07 1.30 7.31
C TYR A 318 12.84 -0.17 7.60
N THR A 319 11.58 -0.60 7.60
CA THR A 319 11.21 -2.01 7.76
C THR A 319 10.25 -2.41 6.66
N VAL A 320 10.54 -3.52 6.01
CA VAL A 320 9.66 -4.17 5.05
C VAL A 320 8.97 -5.32 5.76
N TYR A 321 7.67 -5.29 5.81
CA TYR A 321 6.83 -6.37 6.29
C TYR A 321 6.26 -7.14 5.12
N THR A 322 6.29 -8.46 5.21
CA THR A 322 5.58 -9.36 4.29
C THR A 322 4.34 -9.87 5.00
N VAL A 323 3.20 -9.70 4.36
CA VAL A 323 1.89 -9.97 4.95
C VAL A 323 1.05 -10.78 3.97
N GLU A 324 0.42 -11.86 4.43
CA GLU A 324 -0.62 -12.54 3.67
C GLU A 324 -1.94 -11.75 3.68
N PRO A 325 -2.73 -11.81 2.61
CA PRO A 325 -4.08 -11.25 2.61
C PRO A 325 -4.89 -11.82 3.78
N PHE A 326 -5.48 -10.94 4.61
CA PHE A 326 -6.27 -11.28 5.82
C PHE A 326 -5.54 -12.06 6.92
N ALA A 327 -4.24 -12.24 6.83
CA ALA A 327 -3.50 -13.07 7.75
C ALA A 327 -2.51 -12.28 8.62
N THR A 328 -1.56 -12.98 9.11
CA THR A 328 -0.49 -12.56 9.98
C THR A 328 0.73 -12.13 9.19
N PHE A 329 1.69 -11.54 9.86
CA PHE A 329 3.02 -11.34 9.30
C PHE A 329 3.66 -12.69 8.96
N ILE A 330 4.16 -12.80 7.73
CA ILE A 330 5.00 -13.92 7.30
C ILE A 330 6.45 -13.67 7.72
N GLY A 331 6.91 -12.42 7.55
CA GLY A 331 8.28 -12.04 7.84
C GLY A 331 8.48 -10.53 7.80
N ARG A 332 9.66 -10.11 8.26
CA ARG A 332 10.11 -8.72 8.14
C ARG A 332 11.63 -8.66 8.07
N PHE A 333 12.13 -7.64 7.42
CA PHE A 333 13.53 -7.24 7.49
C PHE A 333 13.64 -5.72 7.61
N SER A 334 14.72 -5.26 8.22
CA SER A 334 14.94 -3.84 8.47
C SER A 334 16.32 -3.41 8.01
N PHE A 335 16.43 -2.15 7.65
CA PHE A 335 17.70 -1.53 7.27
C PHE A 335 17.68 -0.03 7.57
N GLU A 336 18.83 0.59 7.66
CA GLU A 336 18.97 2.03 7.78
C GLU A 336 19.27 2.65 6.42
N ALA A 337 18.59 3.77 6.11
CA ALA A 337 18.79 4.53 4.90
C ALA A 337 18.40 6.00 5.08
N SER A 338 18.91 6.86 4.23
CA SER A 338 18.42 8.24 4.06
C SER A 338 17.14 8.28 3.23
N ALA A 339 17.05 7.39 2.23
CA ALA A 339 15.88 7.20 1.38
C ALA A 339 15.75 5.72 1.02
N ALA A 340 14.49 5.27 0.91
CA ALA A 340 14.17 3.92 0.47
C ALA A 340 12.83 3.87 -0.26
N PHE A 341 12.67 2.89 -1.12
CA PHE A 341 11.39 2.51 -1.72
C PHE A 341 11.29 0.99 -1.83
N ILE A 342 10.07 0.51 -2.02
CA ILE A 342 9.79 -0.85 -2.49
C ILE A 342 8.90 -0.78 -3.72
N GLN A 343 9.08 -1.73 -4.61
CA GLN A 343 8.23 -1.94 -5.78
C GLN A 343 8.13 -3.43 -6.07
N VAL A 344 6.93 -3.87 -6.45
CA VAL A 344 6.70 -5.23 -6.93
C VAL A 344 6.41 -5.18 -8.42
N TYR A 345 7.04 -6.04 -9.16
CA TYR A 345 6.72 -6.31 -10.54
C TYR A 345 6.80 -7.83 -10.76
N GLU A 346 5.73 -8.43 -11.26
CA GLU A 346 5.55 -9.89 -11.33
C GLU A 346 5.83 -10.56 -9.98
N ASN A 347 6.71 -11.55 -9.96
CA ASN A 347 7.08 -12.28 -8.75
C ASN A 347 8.36 -11.75 -8.09
N LYS A 348 8.72 -10.48 -8.29
CA LYS A 348 9.94 -9.86 -7.79
C LYS A 348 9.66 -8.64 -6.94
N LEU A 349 10.36 -8.58 -5.81
CA LEU A 349 10.41 -7.40 -4.94
C LEU A 349 11.71 -6.63 -5.18
N TYR A 350 11.58 -5.38 -5.57
CA TYR A 350 12.69 -4.45 -5.71
C TYR A 350 12.76 -3.56 -4.48
N VAL A 351 13.92 -3.51 -3.86
CA VAL A 351 14.17 -2.71 -2.67
C VAL A 351 15.25 -1.68 -2.97
N GLY A 352 14.86 -0.42 -3.01
CA GLY A 352 15.77 0.70 -3.14
C GLY A 352 16.27 1.19 -1.79
N LYS A 353 17.59 1.41 -1.67
CA LYS A 353 18.26 1.91 -0.47
C LYS A 353 19.38 2.87 -0.85
N ASN A 354 19.26 4.15 -0.47
CA ASN A 354 20.23 5.21 -0.78
C ASN A 354 20.49 5.33 -2.30
N SER A 355 21.58 4.71 -2.78
CA SER A 355 21.95 4.68 -4.20
C SER A 355 21.86 3.28 -4.82
N THR A 356 21.34 2.29 -4.12
CA THR A 356 21.31 0.91 -4.60
C THR A 356 19.89 0.37 -4.74
N ILE A 357 19.68 -0.48 -5.74
CA ILE A 357 18.45 -1.27 -5.90
C ILE A 357 18.84 -2.75 -5.84
N SER A 358 18.11 -3.52 -5.05
CA SER A 358 18.25 -4.98 -4.95
C SER A 358 16.98 -5.64 -5.45
N CYS A 359 17.13 -6.72 -6.22
CA CYS A 359 16.04 -7.57 -6.66
C CYS A 359 15.99 -8.83 -5.81
N ILE A 360 14.81 -9.20 -5.38
CA ILE A 360 14.51 -10.39 -4.57
C ILE A 360 13.39 -11.15 -5.25
N GLU A 361 13.62 -12.39 -5.65
CA GLU A 361 12.60 -13.27 -6.18
C GLU A 361 11.74 -13.86 -5.06
N ILE A 362 10.42 -13.95 -5.28
CA ILE A 362 9.42 -14.46 -4.32
C ILE A 362 9.00 -15.85 -4.80
N LYS A 363 9.51 -16.91 -4.17
CA LYS A 363 9.19 -18.31 -4.49
C LYS A 363 8.12 -18.91 -3.61
#